data_93c7cb8f56df22fd6677dbbc1a2ea68a
#
_entry.id   93c7cb8f56df22fd6677dbbc1a2ea68a
#
_cell.length_a   1.000
_cell.length_b   1.000
_cell.length_c   1.000
_cell.angle_alpha   90.00
_cell.angle_beta   90.00
_cell.angle_gamma   90.00
#
_symmetry.space_group_name_H-M   'P 1'
#
loop_
_entity.id
_entity.type
_entity.pdbx_description
1 polymer ?
#
loop_
_entity_poly.entity_id
_entity_poly.type
_entity_poly.pdbx_seq_one_letter_code
_entity_poly.pdbx_strand_id
1 'polypeptide(L)'
;MAIDHVLKLYAETIRSPYLHYGYWDEPEKVNVDSLSIDDIANAQGRYIEHLTSFIPENVRSILDVGCGVGGNAAYLQERGFDIDVLSPDPYQEKVIKKKFNGAMQFFKSKFENFETDRTYDLILESESACYIKIEPGFTSARRALRTGGYLLVADYFVYYRNERGSPHLKSSHPMQAYLKAGEAAGFKLLKEYDQTENTMPTLDAAHHFIQRFIQPTAEYAQVSLQRKNPFTYRLMKSLFGKNISSKMDQLDLVKSEEFRKYRKYMIYLFQKVQPK
;
A
#
# COMPACT_ATOMS: atom_id res chain seq x y z
N MET A 1 8.59 11.77 -13.23
CA MET A 1 7.83 10.49 -13.19
C MET A 1 6.44 10.72 -13.76
N ALA A 2 5.84 9.70 -14.36
CA ALA A 2 4.45 9.77 -14.82
C ALA A 2 3.50 9.58 -13.62
N ILE A 3 2.27 10.13 -13.75
CA ILE A 3 1.20 9.94 -12.77
C ILE A 3 0.80 8.46 -12.73
N ASP A 4 0.63 7.89 -11.54
CA ASP A 4 0.01 6.58 -11.39
C ASP A 4 -1.51 6.70 -11.60
N HIS A 5 -1.95 6.31 -12.79
CA HIS A 5 -3.37 6.41 -13.16
C HIS A 5 -4.26 5.39 -12.43
N VAL A 6 -3.72 4.27 -11.95
CA VAL A 6 -4.47 3.27 -11.20
C VAL A 6 -4.75 3.81 -9.80
N LEU A 7 -3.75 4.35 -9.15
CA LEU A 7 -3.86 4.99 -7.84
C LEU A 7 -4.81 6.19 -7.87
N LYS A 8 -4.72 7.02 -8.94
CA LYS A 8 -5.64 8.12 -9.15
C LYS A 8 -7.09 7.66 -9.31
N LEU A 9 -7.33 6.63 -10.14
CA LEU A 9 -8.66 6.06 -10.33
C LEU A 9 -9.24 5.56 -9.00
N TYR A 10 -8.44 4.83 -8.22
CA TYR A 10 -8.83 4.31 -6.92
C TYR A 10 -9.24 5.44 -5.95
N ALA A 11 -8.39 6.46 -5.82
CA ALA A 11 -8.63 7.61 -4.95
C ALA A 11 -9.91 8.39 -5.34
N GLU A 12 -10.15 8.57 -6.64
CA GLU A 12 -11.32 9.32 -7.13
C GLU A 12 -12.63 8.50 -7.09
N THR A 13 -12.55 7.16 -7.16
CA THR A 13 -13.72 6.26 -7.18
C THR A 13 -14.23 5.98 -5.77
N ILE A 14 -13.35 5.55 -4.85
CA ILE A 14 -13.73 5.20 -3.48
C ILE A 14 -14.01 6.45 -2.65
N ARG A 15 -13.37 7.58 -3.00
CA ARG A 15 -13.46 8.85 -2.26
C ARG A 15 -13.06 8.74 -0.80
N SER A 16 -12.34 7.68 -0.43
CA SER A 16 -11.73 7.56 0.87
C SER A 16 -10.47 8.42 0.95
N PRO A 17 -10.13 8.99 2.10
CA PRO A 17 -8.85 9.66 2.31
C PRO A 17 -7.67 8.68 2.32
N TYR A 18 -7.92 7.38 2.30
CA TYR A 18 -6.94 6.32 2.41
C TYR A 18 -6.83 5.51 1.12
N LEU A 19 -5.64 4.93 0.87
CA LEU A 19 -5.38 4.07 -0.29
C LEU A 19 -4.98 2.66 0.11
N HIS A 20 -4.78 2.40 1.40
CA HIS A 20 -4.43 1.09 1.97
C HIS A 20 -5.68 0.21 2.18
N TYR A 21 -5.44 -1.07 2.52
CA TYR A 21 -6.50 -2.00 2.91
C TYR A 21 -7.23 -1.51 4.17
N GLY A 22 -8.43 -2.03 4.41
CA GLY A 22 -9.14 -1.86 5.67
C GLY A 22 -8.69 -2.90 6.71
N TYR A 23 -8.91 -2.58 7.98
CA TYR A 23 -8.78 -3.51 9.11
C TYR A 23 -10.18 -3.89 9.61
N TRP A 24 -10.43 -5.18 9.71
CA TRP A 24 -11.71 -5.76 10.13
C TRP A 24 -11.48 -6.52 11.43
N ASP A 25 -12.12 -6.07 12.52
CA ASP A 25 -11.93 -6.65 13.84
C ASP A 25 -12.40 -8.10 13.91
N GLU A 26 -13.50 -8.43 13.21
CA GLU A 26 -14.10 -9.75 13.12
C GLU A 26 -14.24 -10.17 11.64
N PRO A 27 -13.12 -10.48 10.95
CA PRO A 27 -13.13 -10.72 9.52
C PRO A 27 -14.03 -11.90 9.09
N GLU A 28 -14.22 -12.88 9.96
CA GLU A 28 -15.07 -14.06 9.73
C GLU A 28 -16.57 -13.73 9.71
N LYS A 29 -16.97 -12.59 10.26
CA LYS A 29 -18.37 -12.10 10.25
C LYS A 29 -18.72 -11.21 9.08
N VAL A 30 -17.74 -10.87 8.24
CA VAL A 30 -17.93 -9.95 7.12
C VAL A 30 -18.67 -10.63 5.98
N ASN A 31 -19.86 -10.12 5.67
CA ASN A 31 -20.58 -10.53 4.46
C ASN A 31 -20.21 -9.60 3.30
N VAL A 32 -19.34 -10.07 2.42
CA VAL A 32 -18.80 -9.30 1.28
C VAL A 32 -19.89 -8.85 0.31
N ASP A 33 -20.98 -9.63 0.15
CA ASP A 33 -22.06 -9.32 -0.78
C ASP A 33 -22.88 -8.10 -0.36
N SER A 34 -22.82 -7.72 0.91
CA SER A 34 -23.57 -6.61 1.48
C SER A 34 -22.73 -5.37 1.79
N LEU A 35 -21.41 -5.43 1.55
CA LEU A 35 -20.51 -4.30 1.84
C LEU A 35 -20.79 -3.10 0.95
N SER A 36 -20.89 -1.94 1.57
CA SER A 36 -20.93 -0.63 0.93
C SER A 36 -19.52 -0.02 0.81
N ILE A 37 -19.41 1.05 0.04
CA ILE A 37 -18.17 1.86 -0.04
C ILE A 37 -17.84 2.47 1.34
N ASP A 38 -18.88 2.85 2.11
CA ASP A 38 -18.70 3.42 3.45
C ASP A 38 -18.13 2.39 4.44
N ASP A 39 -18.51 1.12 4.32
CA ASP A 39 -17.94 0.04 5.15
C ASP A 39 -16.45 -0.13 4.88
N ILE A 40 -16.04 -0.04 3.59
CA ILE A 40 -14.63 -0.07 3.21
C ILE A 40 -13.88 1.14 3.79
N ALA A 41 -14.45 2.35 3.66
CA ALA A 41 -13.84 3.57 4.19
C ALA A 41 -13.71 3.51 5.73
N ASN A 42 -14.71 2.98 6.42
CA ASN A 42 -14.67 2.76 7.88
C ASN A 42 -13.60 1.74 8.27
N ALA A 43 -13.46 0.65 7.52
CA ALA A 43 -12.39 -0.33 7.75
C ALA A 43 -10.99 0.27 7.52
N GLN A 44 -10.84 1.16 6.53
CA GLN A 44 -9.60 1.92 6.33
C GLN A 44 -9.30 2.88 7.49
N GLY A 45 -10.33 3.49 8.08
CA GLY A 45 -10.19 4.28 9.32
C GLY A 45 -9.71 3.42 10.50
N ARG A 46 -10.28 2.23 10.68
CA ARG A 46 -9.81 1.26 11.71
C ARG A 46 -8.38 0.79 11.47
N TYR A 47 -7.97 0.64 10.22
CA TYR A 47 -6.60 0.26 9.89
C TYR A 47 -5.59 1.29 10.42
N ILE A 48 -5.77 2.58 10.15
CA ILE A 48 -4.81 3.59 10.64
C ILE A 48 -4.88 3.73 12.17
N GLU A 49 -6.05 3.55 12.78
CA GLU A 49 -6.20 3.51 14.22
C GLU A 49 -5.39 2.35 14.83
N HIS A 50 -5.55 1.14 14.27
CA HIS A 50 -4.79 -0.04 14.68
C HIS A 50 -3.28 0.16 14.47
N LEU A 51 -2.87 0.65 13.30
CA LEU A 51 -1.46 0.91 13.01
C LEU A 51 -0.85 1.93 13.99
N THR A 52 -1.61 2.97 14.35
CA THR A 52 -1.16 4.00 15.29
C THR A 52 -0.90 3.43 16.69
N SER A 53 -1.57 2.36 17.10
CA SER A 53 -1.34 1.68 18.39
C SER A 53 0.05 1.06 18.53
N PHE A 54 0.77 0.91 17.44
CA PHE A 54 2.16 0.44 17.43
C PHE A 54 3.18 1.57 17.61
N ILE A 55 2.78 2.84 17.51
CA ILE A 55 3.67 3.99 17.66
C ILE A 55 4.05 4.14 19.13
N PRO A 56 5.35 4.16 19.47
CA PRO A 56 5.80 4.36 20.84
C PRO A 56 5.43 5.74 21.38
N GLU A 57 5.13 5.83 22.69
CA GLU A 57 4.68 7.06 23.36
C GLU A 57 5.66 8.23 23.28
N ASN A 58 6.95 7.94 23.11
CA ASN A 58 8.02 8.94 23.00
C ASN A 58 8.23 9.51 21.59
N VAL A 59 7.40 9.12 20.62
CA VAL A 59 7.41 9.65 19.25
C VAL A 59 6.66 10.97 19.19
N ARG A 60 7.23 11.96 18.48
CA ARG A 60 6.62 13.27 18.21
C ARG A 60 6.67 13.63 16.73
N SER A 61 7.79 13.34 16.05
CA SER A 61 8.00 13.65 14.65
C SER A 61 7.99 12.39 13.79
N ILE A 62 7.21 12.42 12.70
CA ILE A 62 7.02 11.27 11.80
C ILE A 62 7.29 11.69 10.36
N LEU A 63 7.99 10.85 9.60
CA LEU A 63 8.05 10.91 8.14
C LEU A 63 7.16 9.81 7.57
N ASP A 64 6.07 10.17 6.91
CA ASP A 64 5.17 9.23 6.20
C ASP A 64 5.70 9.01 4.77
N VAL A 65 6.26 7.83 4.53
CA VAL A 65 6.89 7.44 3.27
C VAL A 65 5.90 6.71 2.38
N GLY A 66 5.67 7.25 1.18
CA GLY A 66 4.62 6.76 0.29
C GLY A 66 3.23 7.21 0.74
N CYS A 67 3.11 8.47 1.10
CA CYS A 67 1.98 9.08 1.81
C CYS A 67 0.62 9.03 1.09
N GLY A 68 0.55 8.49 -0.12
CA GLY A 68 -0.68 8.45 -0.89
C GLY A 68 -1.31 9.83 -1.06
N VAL A 69 -2.60 9.93 -0.78
CA VAL A 69 -3.37 11.19 -0.80
C VAL A 69 -3.42 11.86 0.59
N GLY A 70 -2.57 11.43 1.52
CA GLY A 70 -2.38 12.05 2.83
C GLY A 70 -3.47 11.71 3.85
N GLY A 71 -4.07 10.53 3.77
CA GLY A 71 -5.03 10.07 4.77
C GLY A 71 -4.36 9.82 6.11
N ASN A 72 -3.30 8.99 6.13
CA ASN A 72 -2.54 8.68 7.33
C ASN A 72 -1.91 9.93 7.93
N ALA A 73 -1.31 10.79 7.10
CA ALA A 73 -0.71 12.04 7.54
C ALA A 73 -1.73 12.96 8.24
N ALA A 74 -2.95 13.11 7.68
CA ALA A 74 -4.02 13.89 8.31
C ALA A 74 -4.43 13.31 9.68
N TYR A 75 -4.66 12.00 9.73
CA TYR A 75 -5.05 11.30 10.95
C TYR A 75 -4.02 11.46 12.07
N LEU A 76 -2.72 11.35 11.73
CA LEU A 76 -1.63 11.51 12.69
C LEU A 76 -1.45 12.98 13.12
N GLN A 77 -1.59 13.93 12.20
CA GLN A 77 -1.51 15.36 12.50
C GLN A 77 -2.62 15.78 13.48
N GLU A 78 -3.85 15.29 13.30
CA GLU A 78 -4.98 15.52 14.22
C GLU A 78 -4.71 14.99 15.63
N ARG A 79 -3.81 14.02 15.77
CA ARG A 79 -3.37 13.46 17.07
C ARG A 79 -2.13 14.13 17.65
N GLY A 80 -1.70 15.24 17.02
CA GLY A 80 -0.63 16.09 17.55
C GLY A 80 0.79 15.66 17.15
N PHE A 81 0.94 14.73 16.20
CA PHE A 81 2.25 14.41 15.64
C PHE A 81 2.70 15.50 14.66
N ASP A 82 3.99 15.79 14.66
CA ASP A 82 4.64 16.63 13.67
C ASP A 82 5.00 15.78 12.45
N ILE A 83 4.29 15.96 11.33
CA ILE A 83 4.31 15.08 10.16
C ILE A 83 4.92 15.78 8.96
N ASP A 84 5.91 15.11 8.36
CA ASP A 84 6.33 15.37 6.99
C ASP A 84 6.00 14.16 6.11
N VAL A 85 5.86 14.40 4.81
CA VAL A 85 5.42 13.37 3.88
C VAL A 85 6.35 13.27 2.67
N LEU A 86 6.53 12.06 2.15
CA LEU A 86 7.41 11.78 1.04
C LEU A 86 6.72 10.92 -0.02
N SER A 87 6.81 11.32 -1.27
CA SER A 87 6.43 10.50 -2.41
C SER A 87 7.10 10.99 -3.70
N PRO A 88 7.45 10.10 -4.63
CA PRO A 88 7.92 10.49 -5.96
C PRO A 88 6.79 10.87 -6.92
N ASP A 89 5.52 10.63 -6.58
CA ASP A 89 4.39 10.78 -7.49
C ASP A 89 3.90 12.25 -7.58
N PRO A 90 3.83 12.85 -8.78
CA PRO A 90 3.39 14.24 -8.95
C PRO A 90 1.90 14.47 -8.68
N TYR A 91 1.05 13.44 -8.80
CA TYR A 91 -0.36 13.56 -8.45
C TYR A 91 -0.53 13.67 -6.94
N GLN A 92 0.18 12.82 -6.18
CA GLN A 92 0.18 12.90 -4.71
C GLN A 92 0.69 14.25 -4.22
N GLU A 93 1.79 14.76 -4.80
CA GLU A 93 2.30 16.10 -4.49
C GLU A 93 1.21 17.17 -4.66
N LYS A 94 0.48 17.15 -5.79
CA LYS A 94 -0.59 18.12 -6.07
C LYS A 94 -1.73 18.02 -5.05
N VAL A 95 -2.13 16.80 -4.71
CA VAL A 95 -3.21 16.55 -3.73
C VAL A 95 -2.80 17.04 -2.34
N ILE A 96 -1.61 16.65 -1.88
CA ILE A 96 -1.08 17.02 -0.56
C ILE A 96 -0.95 18.55 -0.42
N LYS A 97 -0.32 19.21 -1.39
CA LYS A 97 -0.16 20.68 -1.36
C LYS A 97 -1.49 21.42 -1.30
N LYS A 98 -2.50 20.91 -2.03
CA LYS A 98 -3.85 21.47 -2.00
C LYS A 98 -4.56 21.20 -0.67
N LYS A 99 -4.43 20.00 -0.12
CA LYS A 99 -5.14 19.55 1.09
C LYS A 99 -4.62 20.24 2.35
N PHE A 100 -3.30 20.34 2.48
CA PHE A 100 -2.65 20.78 3.72
C PHE A 100 -2.14 22.23 3.68
N ASN A 101 -2.16 22.87 2.52
CA ASN A 101 -1.81 24.30 2.35
C ASN A 101 -0.50 24.72 3.05
N GLY A 102 0.53 23.87 3.00
CA GLY A 102 1.83 24.13 3.63
C GLY A 102 1.94 23.74 5.11
N ALA A 103 0.90 23.13 5.71
CA ALA A 103 0.95 22.69 7.12
C ALA A 103 1.91 21.51 7.37
N MET A 104 2.42 20.87 6.31
CA MET A 104 3.45 19.85 6.38
C MET A 104 4.39 19.94 5.19
N GLN A 105 5.65 19.53 5.37
CA GLN A 105 6.64 19.49 4.30
C GLN A 105 6.38 18.29 3.39
N PHE A 106 6.32 18.51 2.08
CA PHE A 106 6.28 17.44 1.08
C PHE A 106 7.64 17.29 0.41
N PHE A 107 8.22 16.10 0.49
CA PHE A 107 9.46 15.75 -0.19
C PHE A 107 9.16 14.94 -1.47
N LYS A 108 9.49 15.52 -2.62
CA LYS A 108 9.33 14.85 -3.92
C LYS A 108 10.56 14.01 -4.25
N SER A 109 10.63 12.83 -3.70
CA SER A 109 11.76 11.91 -3.90
C SER A 109 11.31 10.46 -3.80
N LYS A 110 12.10 9.54 -4.38
CA LYS A 110 12.11 8.14 -3.95
C LYS A 110 12.80 8.06 -2.60
N PHE A 111 12.33 7.18 -1.73
CA PHE A 111 12.89 7.06 -0.39
C PHE A 111 14.36 6.65 -0.40
N GLU A 112 14.78 5.80 -1.33
CA GLU A 112 16.17 5.37 -1.50
C GLU A 112 17.14 6.54 -1.76
N ASN A 113 16.62 7.64 -2.31
CA ASN A 113 17.39 8.84 -2.68
C ASN A 113 17.06 10.03 -1.76
N PHE A 114 16.32 9.80 -0.69
CA PHE A 114 15.91 10.88 0.22
C PHE A 114 17.08 11.36 1.06
N GLU A 115 17.28 12.67 1.06
CA GLU A 115 18.28 13.37 1.86
C GLU A 115 17.61 14.50 2.62
N THR A 116 17.96 14.67 3.87
CA THR A 116 17.46 15.70 4.76
C THR A 116 18.42 15.93 5.92
N ASP A 117 18.49 17.17 6.39
CA ASP A 117 19.20 17.52 7.62
C ASP A 117 18.32 17.31 8.88
N ARG A 118 17.02 17.11 8.67
CA ARG A 118 16.07 16.80 9.75
C ARG A 118 16.14 15.31 10.12
N THR A 119 16.07 15.02 11.42
CA THR A 119 15.88 13.67 11.91
C THR A 119 14.49 13.49 12.48
N TYR A 120 13.95 12.26 12.34
CA TYR A 120 12.62 11.89 12.79
C TYR A 120 12.68 10.89 13.93
N ASP A 121 11.65 10.92 14.80
CA ASP A 121 11.45 9.89 15.82
C ASP A 121 10.98 8.57 15.21
N LEU A 122 10.14 8.67 14.16
CA LEU A 122 9.57 7.52 13.47
C LEU A 122 9.50 7.76 11.97
N ILE A 123 9.79 6.73 11.19
CA ILE A 123 9.45 6.61 9.77
C ILE A 123 8.30 5.62 9.66
N LEU A 124 7.25 6.01 8.94
CA LEU A 124 6.08 5.19 8.64
C LEU A 124 6.13 4.74 7.18
N GLU A 125 6.06 3.43 6.94
CA GLU A 125 5.85 2.81 5.64
C GLU A 125 4.55 2.01 5.69
N SER A 126 3.46 2.60 5.21
CA SER A 126 2.14 1.96 5.14
C SER A 126 1.78 1.65 3.69
N GLU A 127 1.84 0.38 3.32
CA GLU A 127 1.69 -0.13 1.94
C GLU A 127 2.62 0.58 0.92
N SER A 128 3.82 0.88 1.35
CA SER A 128 4.82 1.56 0.55
C SER A 128 6.17 0.85 0.52
N ALA A 129 6.46 0.01 1.52
CA ALA A 129 7.71 -0.77 1.60
C ALA A 129 7.92 -1.66 0.37
N CYS A 130 6.83 -2.22 -0.19
CA CYS A 130 6.88 -3.07 -1.38
C CYS A 130 7.43 -2.38 -2.63
N TYR A 131 7.42 -1.05 -2.70
CA TYR A 131 7.98 -0.25 -3.79
C TYR A 131 9.42 0.21 -3.55
N ILE A 132 9.93 0.06 -2.34
CA ILE A 132 11.24 0.53 -1.89
C ILE A 132 12.23 -0.63 -1.95
N LYS A 133 13.41 -0.43 -2.51
CA LYS A 133 14.46 -1.46 -2.49
C LYS A 133 14.92 -1.71 -1.05
N ILE A 134 15.05 -2.97 -0.65
CA ILE A 134 15.26 -3.37 0.75
C ILE A 134 16.46 -2.66 1.38
N GLU A 135 17.69 -2.95 0.92
CA GLU A 135 18.90 -2.39 1.54
C GLU A 135 18.98 -0.85 1.42
N PRO A 136 18.71 -0.23 0.24
CA PRO A 136 18.68 1.22 0.14
C PRO A 136 17.60 1.87 1.02
N GLY A 137 16.43 1.23 1.18
CA GLY A 137 15.36 1.69 2.07
C GLY A 137 15.81 1.73 3.52
N PHE A 138 16.37 0.64 4.05
CA PHE A 138 16.91 0.62 5.40
C PHE A 138 18.07 1.62 5.60
N THR A 139 18.90 1.83 4.57
CA THR A 139 19.97 2.83 4.62
C THR A 139 19.40 4.24 4.75
N SER A 140 18.37 4.57 3.97
CA SER A 140 17.68 5.86 4.05
C SER A 140 16.96 6.04 5.38
N ALA A 141 16.26 5.00 5.86
CA ALA A 141 15.63 5.00 7.17
C ALA A 141 16.64 5.27 8.29
N ARG A 142 17.79 4.58 8.24
CA ARG A 142 18.85 4.78 9.22
C ARG A 142 19.40 6.20 9.22
N ARG A 143 19.53 6.82 8.05
CA ARG A 143 20.02 8.20 7.92
C ARG A 143 19.02 9.22 8.46
N ALA A 144 17.74 9.08 8.14
CA ALA A 144 16.69 10.01 8.51
C ALA A 144 16.16 9.85 9.95
N LEU A 145 16.41 8.72 10.61
CA LEU A 145 16.02 8.50 12.01
C LEU A 145 17.09 9.00 12.99
N ARG A 146 16.65 9.63 14.08
CA ARG A 146 17.51 9.84 15.24
C ARG A 146 17.99 8.51 15.84
N THR A 147 19.01 8.55 16.68
CA THR A 147 19.42 7.37 17.44
C THR A 147 18.28 6.92 18.35
N GLY A 148 17.99 5.61 18.35
CA GLY A 148 16.84 5.06 19.07
C GLY A 148 15.48 5.34 18.44
N GLY A 149 15.42 5.98 17.26
CA GLY A 149 14.22 6.19 16.50
C GLY A 149 13.68 4.90 15.88
N TYR A 150 12.48 4.93 15.35
CA TYR A 150 11.71 3.77 14.95
C TYR A 150 11.36 3.75 13.46
N LEU A 151 11.33 2.55 12.87
CA LEU A 151 10.74 2.31 11.55
C LEU A 151 9.52 1.41 11.76
N LEU A 152 8.33 1.94 11.46
CA LEU A 152 7.05 1.23 11.51
C LEU A 152 6.63 0.90 10.09
N VAL A 153 6.53 -0.38 9.79
CA VAL A 153 6.19 -0.90 8.46
C VAL A 153 4.92 -1.71 8.54
N ALA A 154 3.95 -1.42 7.69
CA ALA A 154 2.76 -2.23 7.50
C ALA A 154 2.58 -2.51 6.01
N ASP A 155 2.88 -3.74 5.60
CA ASP A 155 2.86 -4.14 4.19
C ASP A 155 2.71 -5.66 4.05
N TYR A 156 2.54 -6.12 2.82
CA TYR A 156 2.46 -7.55 2.52
C TYR A 156 3.82 -8.10 2.06
N PHE A 157 4.18 -9.25 2.63
CA PHE A 157 5.45 -9.92 2.40
C PHE A 157 5.23 -11.34 1.88
N VAL A 158 6.15 -11.80 1.03
CA VAL A 158 6.16 -13.18 0.56
C VAL A 158 6.82 -14.06 1.61
N TYR A 159 6.07 -15.01 2.18
CA TYR A 159 6.63 -15.97 3.12
C TYR A 159 6.93 -17.32 2.48
N TYR A 160 6.28 -17.65 1.36
CA TYR A 160 6.49 -18.88 0.62
C TYR A 160 6.69 -18.60 -0.86
N ARG A 161 7.74 -19.16 -1.46
CA ARG A 161 7.96 -19.15 -2.90
C ARG A 161 7.91 -20.59 -3.41
N ASN A 162 7.06 -20.87 -4.38
CA ASN A 162 7.16 -22.10 -5.14
C ASN A 162 8.33 -21.99 -6.14
N GLU A 163 8.91 -23.13 -6.51
CA GLU A 163 10.06 -23.22 -7.43
C GLU A 163 9.78 -22.62 -8.82
N ARG A 164 8.51 -22.46 -9.22
CA ARG A 164 8.10 -21.92 -10.52
C ARG A 164 7.98 -20.39 -10.57
N GLY A 165 8.20 -19.72 -9.47
CA GLY A 165 8.15 -18.26 -9.39
C GLY A 165 6.79 -17.72 -9.83
N SER A 166 5.90 -17.42 -8.90
CA SER A 166 4.63 -16.77 -9.26
C SER A 166 4.91 -15.38 -9.83
N PRO A 167 4.53 -15.06 -11.08
CA PRO A 167 4.77 -13.75 -11.69
C PRO A 167 4.18 -12.60 -10.89
N HIS A 168 3.24 -12.90 -10.01
CA HIS A 168 2.44 -11.99 -9.21
C HIS A 168 3.13 -11.53 -7.93
N LEU A 169 4.28 -12.12 -7.59
CA LEU A 169 5.05 -11.79 -6.38
C LEU A 169 6.13 -10.73 -6.62
N LYS A 170 6.18 -10.14 -7.81
CA LYS A 170 7.24 -9.19 -8.22
C LYS A 170 7.29 -7.91 -7.37
N SER A 171 6.16 -7.48 -6.83
CA SER A 171 6.05 -6.26 -6.02
C SER A 171 6.08 -6.51 -4.50
N SER A 172 6.41 -7.73 -4.05
CA SER A 172 6.43 -8.05 -2.63
C SER A 172 7.80 -8.55 -2.22
N HIS A 173 8.30 -8.08 -1.08
CA HIS A 173 9.58 -8.51 -0.55
C HIS A 173 9.48 -9.89 0.12
N PRO A 174 10.51 -10.75 0.00
CA PRO A 174 10.60 -11.95 0.81
C PRO A 174 10.74 -11.58 2.29
N MET A 175 9.84 -12.07 3.13
CA MET A 175 9.79 -11.77 4.56
C MET A 175 11.14 -11.92 5.26
N GLN A 176 11.78 -13.09 5.11
CA GLN A 176 13.06 -13.38 5.76
C GLN A 176 14.21 -12.49 5.26
N ALA A 177 14.21 -12.14 3.97
CA ALA A 177 15.22 -11.24 3.41
C ALA A 177 15.05 -9.81 3.97
N TYR A 178 13.79 -9.36 4.11
CA TYR A 178 13.48 -8.05 4.68
C TYR A 178 13.93 -7.93 6.14
N LEU A 179 13.60 -8.93 6.97
CA LEU A 179 14.01 -8.97 8.38
C LEU A 179 15.55 -9.01 8.55
N LYS A 180 16.24 -9.87 7.76
CA LYS A 180 17.72 -9.95 7.78
C LYS A 180 18.38 -8.65 7.36
N ALA A 181 17.83 -7.97 6.34
CA ALA A 181 18.38 -6.69 5.89
C ALA A 181 18.19 -5.60 6.95
N GLY A 182 17.05 -5.59 7.66
CA GLY A 182 16.84 -4.71 8.80
C GLY A 182 17.87 -4.90 9.90
N GLU A 183 18.11 -6.15 10.29
CA GLU A 183 19.13 -6.49 11.28
C GLU A 183 20.54 -6.05 10.81
N ALA A 184 20.92 -6.39 9.58
CA ALA A 184 22.19 -6.01 9.00
C ALA A 184 22.39 -4.49 8.90
N ALA A 185 21.31 -3.74 8.70
CA ALA A 185 21.32 -2.28 8.70
C ALA A 185 21.34 -1.66 10.12
N GLY A 186 21.40 -2.46 11.18
CA GLY A 186 21.45 -1.99 12.56
C GLY A 186 20.09 -1.57 13.10
N PHE A 187 19.05 -2.32 12.73
CA PHE A 187 17.73 -2.24 13.33
C PHE A 187 17.45 -3.48 14.18
N LYS A 188 16.81 -3.27 15.31
CA LYS A 188 16.29 -4.34 16.17
C LYS A 188 14.78 -4.42 15.97
N LEU A 189 14.26 -5.60 15.61
CA LEU A 189 12.82 -5.85 15.60
C LEU A 189 12.29 -5.86 17.04
N LEU A 190 11.34 -4.99 17.33
CA LEU A 190 10.70 -4.87 18.66
C LEU A 190 9.35 -5.57 18.70
N LYS A 191 8.55 -5.42 17.64
CA LYS A 191 7.22 -6.02 17.54
C LYS A 191 6.99 -6.52 16.12
N GLU A 192 6.27 -7.61 16.00
CA GLU A 192 5.67 -8.09 14.76
C GLU A 192 4.21 -8.46 15.02
N TYR A 193 3.37 -8.22 14.03
CA TYR A 193 1.95 -8.56 14.10
C TYR A 193 1.47 -9.00 12.72
N ASP A 194 0.84 -10.17 12.66
CA ASP A 194 0.23 -10.72 11.45
C ASP A 194 -1.24 -10.27 11.41
N GLN A 195 -1.55 -9.31 10.54
CA GLN A 195 -2.91 -8.81 10.32
C GLN A 195 -3.53 -9.36 9.02
N THR A 196 -3.00 -10.48 8.51
CA THR A 196 -3.46 -11.05 7.24
C THR A 196 -4.97 -11.22 7.23
N GLU A 197 -5.52 -11.96 8.19
CA GLU A 197 -6.95 -12.22 8.21
C GLU A 197 -7.79 -10.94 8.35
N ASN A 198 -7.33 -9.99 9.15
CA ASN A 198 -8.02 -8.72 9.37
C ASN A 198 -8.06 -7.82 8.12
N THR A 199 -7.22 -8.07 7.11
CA THR A 199 -7.20 -7.28 5.86
C THR A 199 -7.87 -7.97 4.69
N MET A 200 -8.06 -9.30 4.76
CA MET A 200 -8.61 -10.09 3.65
C MET A 200 -10.01 -9.67 3.19
N PRO A 201 -10.96 -9.29 4.07
CA PRO A 201 -12.28 -8.86 3.58
C PRO A 201 -12.24 -7.67 2.61
N THR A 202 -11.24 -6.79 2.71
CA THR A 202 -11.04 -5.70 1.73
C THR A 202 -10.70 -6.26 0.35
N LEU A 203 -9.86 -7.29 0.30
CA LEU A 203 -9.47 -7.94 -0.95
C LEU A 203 -10.65 -8.70 -1.57
N ASP A 204 -11.41 -9.41 -0.74
CA ASP A 204 -12.62 -10.12 -1.17
C ASP A 204 -13.70 -9.15 -1.68
N ALA A 205 -13.88 -8.00 -1.03
CA ALA A 205 -14.78 -6.94 -1.49
C ALA A 205 -14.34 -6.37 -2.85
N ALA A 206 -13.05 -6.14 -3.03
CA ALA A 206 -12.50 -5.68 -4.32
C ALA A 206 -12.73 -6.73 -5.43
N HIS A 207 -12.50 -8.01 -5.12
CA HIS A 207 -12.75 -9.11 -6.06
C HIS A 207 -14.24 -9.22 -6.41
N HIS A 208 -15.13 -9.16 -5.41
CA HIS A 208 -16.58 -9.16 -5.61
C HIS A 208 -17.05 -7.99 -6.49
N PHE A 209 -16.54 -6.78 -6.23
CA PHE A 209 -16.82 -5.59 -7.05
C PHE A 209 -16.39 -5.78 -8.51
N ILE A 210 -15.21 -6.34 -8.74
CA ILE A 210 -14.71 -6.63 -10.08
C ILE A 210 -15.63 -7.62 -10.80
N GLN A 211 -15.99 -8.72 -10.16
CA GLN A 211 -16.85 -9.74 -10.76
C GLN A 211 -18.26 -9.24 -11.03
N ARG A 212 -18.83 -8.44 -10.12
CA ARG A 212 -20.23 -8.01 -10.21
C ARG A 212 -20.44 -6.81 -11.14
N PHE A 213 -19.48 -5.91 -11.24
CA PHE A 213 -19.63 -4.66 -11.98
C PHE A 213 -18.66 -4.50 -13.15
N ILE A 214 -17.38 -4.78 -12.95
CA ILE A 214 -16.37 -4.51 -13.98
C ILE A 214 -16.44 -5.56 -15.10
N GLN A 215 -16.45 -6.83 -14.75
CA GLN A 215 -16.42 -7.91 -15.72
C GLN A 215 -17.66 -7.92 -16.62
N PRO A 216 -18.94 -7.88 -16.12
CA PRO A 216 -20.12 -7.84 -16.98
C PRO A 216 -20.19 -6.59 -17.85
N THR A 217 -19.73 -5.45 -17.33
CA THR A 217 -19.66 -4.19 -18.09
C THR A 217 -18.68 -4.30 -19.25
N ALA A 218 -17.49 -4.87 -19.02
CA ALA A 218 -16.48 -5.10 -20.05
C ALA A 218 -16.99 -6.09 -21.11
N GLU A 219 -17.64 -7.18 -20.70
CA GLU A 219 -18.27 -8.15 -21.62
C GLU A 219 -19.37 -7.51 -22.48
N TYR A 220 -20.25 -6.71 -21.88
CA TYR A 220 -21.26 -5.96 -22.62
C TYR A 220 -20.64 -5.00 -23.64
N ALA A 221 -19.63 -4.23 -23.23
CA ALA A 221 -18.92 -3.31 -24.11
C ALA A 221 -18.26 -4.05 -25.27
N GLN A 222 -17.64 -5.19 -25.02
CA GLN A 222 -17.02 -6.04 -26.03
C GLN A 222 -18.06 -6.57 -27.04
N VAL A 223 -19.17 -7.14 -26.58
CA VAL A 223 -20.26 -7.65 -27.44
C VAL A 223 -20.89 -6.52 -28.25
N SER A 224 -21.12 -5.37 -27.62
CA SER A 224 -21.68 -4.19 -28.30
C SER A 224 -20.75 -3.69 -29.41
N LEU A 225 -19.44 -3.61 -29.16
CA LEU A 225 -18.43 -3.22 -30.15
C LEU A 225 -18.35 -4.24 -31.29
N GLN A 226 -18.37 -5.54 -30.97
CA GLN A 226 -18.35 -6.61 -31.98
C GLN A 226 -19.57 -6.54 -32.93
N ARG A 227 -20.75 -6.21 -32.38
CA ARG A 227 -21.98 -6.10 -33.18
C ARG A 227 -22.03 -4.82 -34.01
N LYS A 228 -21.66 -3.68 -33.41
CA LYS A 228 -21.80 -2.37 -34.08
C LYS A 228 -20.64 -2.06 -35.02
N ASN A 229 -19.40 -2.50 -34.72
CA ASN A 229 -18.19 -2.22 -35.47
C ASN A 229 -17.25 -3.44 -35.49
N PRO A 230 -17.58 -4.50 -36.25
CA PRO A 230 -16.81 -5.75 -36.26
C PRO A 230 -15.37 -5.57 -36.76
N PHE A 231 -15.13 -4.62 -37.64
CA PHE A 231 -13.77 -4.31 -38.11
C PHE A 231 -12.91 -3.70 -37.01
N THR A 232 -13.41 -2.69 -36.32
CA THR A 232 -12.74 -2.06 -35.18
C THR A 232 -12.49 -3.07 -34.04
N TYR A 233 -13.45 -3.94 -33.77
CA TYR A 233 -13.29 -5.02 -32.79
C TYR A 233 -12.14 -5.97 -33.17
N ARG A 234 -12.06 -6.42 -34.42
CA ARG A 234 -11.00 -7.30 -34.91
C ARG A 234 -9.62 -6.64 -34.80
N LEU A 235 -9.54 -5.37 -35.19
CA LEU A 235 -8.31 -4.60 -35.09
C LEU A 235 -7.86 -4.47 -33.61
N MET A 236 -8.75 -4.08 -32.71
CA MET A 236 -8.46 -3.98 -31.29
C MET A 236 -8.06 -5.33 -30.68
N LYS A 237 -8.76 -6.41 -31.02
CA LYS A 237 -8.42 -7.76 -30.56
C LYS A 237 -7.05 -8.21 -31.05
N SER A 238 -6.68 -7.88 -32.29
CA SER A 238 -5.36 -8.19 -32.84
C SER A 238 -4.23 -7.40 -32.17
N LEU A 239 -4.45 -6.11 -31.87
CA LEU A 239 -3.42 -5.22 -31.30
C LEU A 239 -3.30 -5.38 -29.78
N PHE A 240 -4.41 -5.60 -29.07
CA PHE A 240 -4.46 -5.53 -27.62
C PHE A 240 -4.99 -6.79 -26.93
N GLY A 241 -5.48 -7.79 -27.68
CA GLY A 241 -6.17 -8.96 -27.13
C GLY A 241 -5.32 -9.75 -26.12
N LYS A 242 -4.04 -9.95 -26.37
CA LYS A 242 -3.12 -10.62 -25.44
C LYS A 242 -2.89 -9.81 -24.15
N ASN A 243 -2.83 -8.47 -24.27
CA ASN A 243 -2.66 -7.59 -23.13
C ASN A 243 -3.93 -7.48 -22.27
N ILE A 244 -5.11 -7.57 -22.88
CA ILE A 244 -6.40 -7.53 -22.18
C ILE A 244 -6.63 -8.84 -21.45
N SER A 245 -6.42 -10.00 -22.09
CA SER A 245 -6.57 -11.30 -21.42
C SER A 245 -5.58 -11.44 -20.24
N SER A 246 -4.32 -11.10 -20.44
CA SER A 246 -3.30 -11.13 -19.36
C SER A 246 -3.64 -10.20 -18.19
N LYS A 247 -4.29 -9.05 -18.44
CA LYS A 247 -4.76 -8.17 -17.37
C LYS A 247 -6.02 -8.69 -16.68
N MET A 248 -6.91 -9.33 -17.42
CA MET A 248 -8.09 -9.99 -16.82
C MET A 248 -7.67 -11.18 -15.95
N ASP A 249 -6.71 -12.01 -16.41
CA ASP A 249 -6.13 -13.08 -15.60
C ASP A 249 -5.45 -12.53 -14.32
N GLN A 250 -4.91 -11.31 -14.37
CA GLN A 250 -4.38 -10.62 -13.18
C GLN A 250 -5.47 -10.18 -12.19
N LEU A 251 -6.71 -9.96 -12.61
CA LEU A 251 -7.83 -9.64 -11.72
C LEU A 251 -8.25 -10.86 -10.87
N ASP A 252 -8.02 -12.08 -11.34
CA ASP A 252 -8.21 -13.30 -10.52
C ASP A 252 -7.22 -13.40 -9.35
N LEU A 253 -6.15 -12.61 -9.37
CA LEU A 253 -5.13 -12.57 -8.31
C LEU A 253 -5.53 -11.72 -7.10
N VAL A 254 -6.62 -10.99 -7.22
CA VAL A 254 -7.23 -10.24 -6.12
C VAL A 254 -8.06 -11.16 -5.21
N LYS A 255 -7.77 -12.47 -5.19
CA LYS A 255 -8.45 -13.42 -4.29
C LYS A 255 -7.67 -13.55 -2.99
N SER A 256 -8.37 -13.40 -1.87
CA SER A 256 -7.78 -13.59 -0.54
C SER A 256 -7.16 -14.99 -0.36
N GLU A 257 -7.76 -16.02 -0.94
CA GLU A 257 -7.22 -17.39 -0.93
C GLU A 257 -5.84 -17.48 -1.59
N GLU A 258 -5.64 -16.83 -2.76
CA GLU A 258 -4.34 -16.80 -3.44
C GLU A 258 -3.33 -15.96 -2.66
N PHE A 259 -3.78 -14.88 -2.04
CA PHE A 259 -2.93 -14.07 -1.16
C PHE A 259 -2.39 -14.92 -0.01
N ARG A 260 -3.25 -15.62 0.73
CA ARG A 260 -2.89 -16.46 1.89
C ARG A 260 -1.89 -17.57 1.57
N LYS A 261 -1.87 -18.10 0.34
CA LYS A 261 -0.93 -19.16 -0.06
C LYS A 261 0.53 -18.70 -0.08
N TYR A 262 0.79 -17.43 -0.34
CA TYR A 262 2.14 -16.96 -0.61
C TYR A 262 2.54 -15.75 0.21
N ARG A 263 1.59 -15.01 0.76
CA ARG A 263 1.80 -13.71 1.40
C ARG A 263 1.21 -13.66 2.78
N LYS A 264 1.82 -12.77 3.58
CA LYS A 264 1.28 -12.32 4.85
C LYS A 264 1.28 -10.81 4.88
N TYR A 265 0.26 -10.23 5.46
CA TYR A 265 0.20 -8.81 5.74
C TYR A 265 0.71 -8.57 7.15
N MET A 266 1.89 -7.96 7.27
CA MET A 266 2.61 -7.86 8.53
C MET A 266 2.75 -6.40 8.97
N ILE A 267 2.70 -6.17 10.27
CA ILE A 267 3.20 -4.96 10.90
C ILE A 267 4.54 -5.30 11.57
N TYR A 268 5.57 -4.52 11.26
CA TYR A 268 6.88 -4.59 11.90
C TYR A 268 7.24 -3.26 12.53
N LEU A 269 7.58 -3.27 13.81
CA LEU A 269 8.17 -2.13 14.50
C LEU A 269 9.66 -2.43 14.75
N PHE A 270 10.53 -1.69 14.07
CA PHE A 270 11.96 -1.75 14.26
C PHE A 270 12.46 -0.54 15.04
N GLN A 271 13.55 -0.70 15.78
CA GLN A 271 14.27 0.39 16.43
C GLN A 271 15.70 0.48 15.88
N LYS A 272 16.10 1.69 15.49
CA LYS A 272 17.48 1.97 15.11
C LYS A 272 18.39 1.85 16.36
N VAL A 273 19.31 0.89 16.32
CA VAL A 273 20.30 0.69 17.38
C VAL A 273 21.66 1.26 16.98
N GLN A 274 22.50 1.58 17.98
CA GLN A 274 23.86 1.98 17.70
C GLN A 274 24.63 0.79 17.10
N PRO A 275 25.54 1.01 16.15
CA PRO A 275 26.49 -0.02 15.76
C PRO A 275 27.28 -0.45 16.99
N LYS A 276 27.41 -1.77 17.17
CA LYS A 276 28.30 -2.31 18.20
C LYS A 276 29.73 -1.96 17.90
#